data_addfb6363355b58951dc28f5c4899935
#
_entry.id   addfb6363355b58951dc28f5c4899935
#
_cell.length_a   1.000
_cell.length_b   1.000
_cell.length_c   1.000
_cell.angle_alpha   90.00
_cell.angle_beta   90.00
_cell.angle_gamma   90.00
#
_symmetry.space_group_name_H-M   'P 1'
#
loop_
_entity.id
_entity.type
_entity.pdbx_description
1 polymer ?
#
loop_
_entity_poly.entity_id
_entity_poly.type
_entity_poly.pdbx_seq_one_letter_code
_entity_poly.pdbx_strand_id
1 'polypeptide(L)'
;MVEYPTAAKRRVSPYPCATQIPGNNGGWQARRQPFQSCVSGLLVAVLAAALPAQAQQAGSSDNIPVFNLGGSPGIVDMPSADMAPDATLSGTLSSFGGTTRGTVTFQIAPRLSGSFRYLAADGLTELGGLDIPGYDRSTYFDRSFDLRYQLLTEGRYRPAVTIGLQDFVGTSLYGAEYIVATKAVTPSLRVTGGLGWGRLGSHRPLGSTGTRSTDLLEQGGVPSYDRWFRGDVAAFGGLTWAATPRLTFKAEYSSDAYVEEAANGLFTPRSPWNFGLDYRLAKGMQASVVAMHGAAVGAQITFHGNPRNAPVAGGTETAPAPVYRRSPAERRDLGWQTDTALRDALPARLAEALERERLTLGGLTLEDRRATLRLINPVYAPEPQAIGRAARIM
;
A
#
# COMPACT_ATOMS: atom_id res chain seq x y z
N MET A 1 -43.69 22.26 36.11
CA MET A 1 -44.69 22.72 35.12
C MET A 1 -44.08 23.94 34.46
N VAL A 2 -43.41 23.74 33.34
CA VAL A 2 -42.85 24.82 32.51
C VAL A 2 -43.23 24.49 31.06
N GLU A 3 -44.11 25.31 30.51
CA GLU A 3 -44.61 25.22 29.13
C GLU A 3 -43.55 25.75 28.14
N TYR A 4 -43.36 25.04 27.03
CA TYR A 4 -42.60 25.53 25.88
C TYR A 4 -43.58 25.98 24.79
N PRO A 5 -43.36 27.14 24.13
CA PRO A 5 -44.25 27.62 23.09
C PRO A 5 -43.96 26.99 21.72
N THR A 6 -45.03 26.70 21.03
CA THR A 6 -45.16 26.15 19.68
C THR A 6 -44.61 27.12 18.63
N ALA A 7 -43.65 26.64 17.78
CA ALA A 7 -43.11 27.43 16.69
C ALA A 7 -43.96 27.32 15.41
N ALA A 8 -44.24 28.45 14.84
CA ALA A 8 -45.10 28.69 13.67
C ALA A 8 -44.48 28.13 12.36
N LYS A 9 -45.33 27.49 11.54
CA LYS A 9 -45.07 27.10 10.18
C LYS A 9 -44.93 28.35 9.28
N ARG A 10 -43.75 28.58 8.72
CA ARG A 10 -43.56 29.49 7.55
C ARG A 10 -43.80 28.73 6.25
N ARG A 11 -44.82 29.16 5.53
CA ARG A 11 -45.04 28.79 4.12
C ARG A 11 -43.98 29.49 3.24
N VAL A 12 -43.33 28.73 2.37
CA VAL A 12 -42.49 29.24 1.30
C VAL A 12 -43.29 29.16 0.01
N SER A 13 -43.41 30.30 -0.65
CA SER A 13 -44.11 30.55 -1.91
C SER A 13 -43.34 29.94 -3.09
N PRO A 14 -44.00 29.45 -4.14
CA PRO A 14 -43.34 28.97 -5.34
C PRO A 14 -43.05 30.14 -6.29
N TYR A 15 -41.83 30.22 -6.80
CA TYR A 15 -41.47 31.12 -7.86
C TYR A 15 -41.88 30.54 -9.23
N PRO A 16 -42.49 31.35 -10.11
CA PRO A 16 -42.62 31.04 -11.52
C PRO A 16 -41.49 31.71 -12.30
N CYS A 17 -40.99 31.12 -13.33
CA CYS A 17 -40.87 31.67 -14.65
C CYS A 17 -40.01 30.81 -15.58
N ALA A 18 -40.69 30.21 -16.52
CA ALA A 18 -40.06 29.65 -17.70
C ALA A 18 -39.74 30.81 -18.68
N THR A 19 -38.51 30.88 -19.14
CA THR A 19 -38.15 31.55 -20.37
C THR A 19 -37.61 30.52 -21.35
N GLN A 20 -38.39 30.30 -22.42
CA GLN A 20 -37.99 29.49 -23.58
C GLN A 20 -36.83 30.20 -24.30
N ILE A 21 -35.78 29.44 -24.57
CA ILE A 21 -34.74 29.80 -25.54
C ILE A 21 -34.84 28.81 -26.72
N PRO A 22 -34.80 29.27 -27.98
CA PRO A 22 -35.09 28.44 -29.15
C PRO A 22 -33.97 27.45 -29.45
N GLY A 23 -34.38 26.31 -30.00
CA GLY A 23 -33.52 25.17 -30.32
C GLY A 23 -32.46 25.54 -31.38
N ASN A 24 -31.29 24.98 -31.16
CA ASN A 24 -30.30 24.82 -32.20
C ASN A 24 -29.92 23.32 -32.24
N ASN A 25 -30.38 22.68 -33.33
CA ASN A 25 -30.05 21.31 -33.67
C ASN A 25 -28.59 21.24 -34.15
N GLY A 26 -27.67 20.98 -33.23
CA GLY A 26 -26.29 20.66 -33.56
C GLY A 26 -25.88 19.42 -32.77
N GLY A 27 -25.93 18.26 -33.42
CA GLY A 27 -25.55 16.98 -32.84
C GLY A 27 -24.06 16.94 -32.50
N TRP A 28 -23.75 17.09 -31.22
CA TRP A 28 -22.46 16.73 -30.67
C TRP A 28 -22.51 15.28 -30.22
N GLN A 29 -22.13 14.37 -31.11
CA GLN A 29 -21.74 13.02 -30.68
C GLN A 29 -20.42 13.15 -29.93
N ALA A 30 -20.50 13.23 -28.62
CA ALA A 30 -19.35 13.04 -27.75
C ALA A 30 -18.88 11.59 -27.95
N ARG A 31 -17.78 11.41 -28.69
CA ARG A 31 -17.04 10.13 -28.70
C ARG A 31 -16.56 9.87 -27.30
N ARG A 32 -17.25 8.96 -26.60
CA ARG A 32 -16.77 8.35 -25.37
C ARG A 32 -15.52 7.56 -25.72
N GLN A 33 -14.34 8.13 -25.56
CA GLN A 33 -13.11 7.36 -25.50
C GLN A 33 -13.05 6.72 -24.11
N PRO A 34 -12.96 5.39 -24.00
CA PRO A 34 -12.87 4.73 -22.71
C PRO A 34 -11.53 5.11 -22.06
N PHE A 35 -11.60 5.58 -20.83
CA PHE A 35 -10.45 5.91 -19.96
C PHE A 35 -9.44 4.75 -19.82
N GLN A 36 -9.85 3.54 -20.17
CA GLN A 36 -9.03 2.32 -20.19
C GLN A 36 -7.82 2.37 -21.13
N SER A 37 -7.87 3.14 -22.23
CA SER A 37 -6.76 3.19 -23.18
C SER A 37 -5.56 4.00 -22.70
N CYS A 38 -5.77 4.97 -21.80
CA CYS A 38 -4.67 5.80 -21.28
C CYS A 38 -3.86 5.11 -20.18
N VAL A 39 -4.52 4.33 -19.31
CA VAL A 39 -3.83 3.62 -18.21
C VAL A 39 -2.99 2.47 -18.75
N SER A 40 -3.50 1.73 -19.75
CA SER A 40 -2.77 0.63 -20.38
C SER A 40 -1.54 1.11 -21.14
N GLY A 41 -1.61 2.28 -21.80
CA GLY A 41 -0.46 2.86 -22.51
C GLY A 41 0.65 3.35 -21.58
N LEU A 42 0.29 3.91 -20.42
CA LEU A 42 1.27 4.41 -19.45
C LEU A 42 2.03 3.27 -18.76
N LEU A 43 1.38 2.15 -18.48
CA LEU A 43 1.99 1.00 -17.82
C LEU A 43 2.96 0.24 -18.72
N VAL A 44 2.63 0.12 -20.00
CA VAL A 44 3.54 -0.50 -21.02
C VAL A 44 4.78 0.39 -21.24
N ALA A 45 4.62 1.73 -21.22
CA ALA A 45 5.74 2.66 -21.35
C ALA A 45 6.66 2.63 -20.12
N VAL A 46 6.13 2.47 -18.91
CA VAL A 46 6.93 2.35 -17.67
C VAL A 46 7.69 1.02 -17.63
N LEU A 47 7.11 -0.08 -18.12
CA LEU A 47 7.77 -1.38 -18.22
C LEU A 47 8.88 -1.38 -19.30
N ALA A 48 8.69 -0.67 -20.40
CA ALA A 48 9.70 -0.57 -21.47
C ALA A 48 10.89 0.32 -21.12
N ALA A 49 10.71 1.33 -20.26
CA ALA A 49 11.78 2.23 -19.80
C ALA A 49 12.68 1.62 -18.72
N ALA A 50 12.34 0.45 -18.16
CA ALA A 50 13.05 -0.19 -17.05
C ALA A 50 14.16 -1.18 -17.47
N LEU A 51 14.60 -1.16 -18.72
CA LEU A 51 15.72 -1.99 -19.21
C LEU A 51 16.91 -1.09 -19.58
N PRO A 52 18.15 -1.29 -19.11
CA PRO A 52 18.71 -2.13 -18.06
C PRO A 52 19.41 -1.30 -16.96
N ALA A 53 19.03 -1.42 -15.74
CA ALA A 53 19.89 -1.03 -14.61
C ALA A 53 20.73 -2.23 -14.17
N GLN A 54 22.02 -2.07 -14.17
CA GLN A 54 23.03 -3.06 -13.82
C GLN A 54 22.72 -3.74 -12.46
N ALA A 55 23.02 -5.03 -12.43
CA ALA A 55 22.94 -5.87 -11.23
C ALA A 55 23.78 -5.26 -10.09
N GLN A 56 23.14 -4.55 -9.18
CA GLN A 56 23.68 -4.27 -7.88
C GLN A 56 23.31 -5.43 -6.93
N GLN A 57 24.34 -5.97 -6.32
CA GLN A 57 24.36 -7.14 -5.45
C GLN A 57 23.14 -7.25 -4.54
N ALA A 58 22.54 -8.43 -4.56
CA ALA A 58 21.49 -8.85 -3.63
C ALA A 58 22.06 -8.93 -2.20
N GLY A 59 22.06 -7.81 -1.51
CA GLY A 59 22.14 -7.77 -0.05
C GLY A 59 20.72 -7.94 0.49
N SER A 60 20.51 -8.93 1.35
CA SER A 60 19.30 -9.28 2.09
C SER A 60 18.00 -8.75 1.45
N SER A 61 17.42 -9.54 0.58
CA SER A 61 16.07 -9.26 0.06
C SER A 61 15.16 -9.14 1.28
N ASP A 62 14.61 -7.96 1.50
CA ASP A 62 13.45 -7.79 2.35
C ASP A 62 12.46 -8.88 1.95
N ASN A 63 12.08 -9.76 2.88
CA ASN A 63 11.20 -10.90 2.63
C ASN A 63 9.75 -10.40 2.49
N ILE A 64 9.55 -9.48 1.54
CA ILE A 64 8.27 -8.86 1.25
C ILE A 64 7.46 -9.81 0.38
N PRO A 65 6.24 -10.17 0.81
CA PRO A 65 5.36 -11.01 0.03
C PRO A 65 4.88 -10.30 -1.26
N VAL A 66 4.31 -11.08 -2.15
CA VAL A 66 3.55 -10.58 -3.29
C VAL A 66 2.22 -10.03 -2.79
N PHE A 67 1.76 -8.92 -3.37
CA PHE A 67 0.48 -8.30 -3.04
C PHE A 67 -0.57 -8.63 -4.11
N ASN A 68 -1.81 -8.83 -3.67
CA ASN A 68 -2.97 -8.97 -4.53
C ASN A 68 -3.57 -7.60 -4.92
N LEU A 69 -4.57 -7.58 -5.79
CA LEU A 69 -5.26 -6.35 -6.21
C LEU A 69 -5.97 -5.62 -5.05
N GLY A 70 -6.27 -6.33 -3.96
CA GLY A 70 -6.79 -5.74 -2.73
C GLY A 70 -5.73 -5.04 -1.88
N GLY A 71 -4.44 -5.10 -2.25
CA GLY A 71 -3.33 -4.45 -1.53
C GLY A 71 -2.88 -5.20 -0.28
N SER A 72 -3.28 -6.44 -0.09
CA SER A 72 -2.80 -7.33 0.97
C SER A 72 -1.93 -8.46 0.40
N PRO A 73 -1.11 -9.16 1.21
CA PRO A 73 -0.42 -10.35 0.75
C PRO A 73 -1.36 -11.38 0.13
N GLY A 74 -1.10 -11.77 -1.13
CA GLY A 74 -2.01 -12.62 -1.87
C GLY A 74 -1.45 -13.06 -3.23
N ILE A 75 -2.31 -13.68 -4.05
CA ILE A 75 -1.98 -14.17 -5.38
C ILE A 75 -2.30 -13.08 -6.41
N VAL A 76 -3.44 -13.15 -7.08
CA VAL A 76 -3.92 -12.12 -8.01
C VAL A 76 -4.98 -11.26 -7.34
N ASP A 77 -6.10 -11.83 -6.91
CA ASP A 77 -7.14 -11.18 -6.11
C ASP A 77 -7.41 -11.92 -4.79
N MET A 78 -7.13 -13.23 -4.73
CA MET A 78 -7.28 -14.05 -3.54
C MET A 78 -6.14 -13.83 -2.54
N PRO A 79 -6.44 -13.92 -1.22
CA PRO A 79 -5.44 -13.78 -0.18
C PRO A 79 -4.48 -14.97 -0.11
N SER A 80 -3.27 -14.76 0.42
CA SER A 80 -2.34 -15.81 0.86
C SER A 80 -2.17 -15.79 2.38
N ALA A 81 -1.51 -16.81 2.95
CA ALA A 81 -1.20 -16.84 4.38
C ALA A 81 0.09 -16.09 4.73
N ASP A 82 0.71 -15.45 3.76
CA ASP A 82 1.96 -14.71 3.96
C ASP A 82 1.72 -13.44 4.78
N MET A 83 2.71 -13.06 5.58
CA MET A 83 2.77 -11.80 6.31
C MET A 83 3.99 -11.00 5.87
N ALA A 84 3.86 -9.68 5.85
CA ALA A 84 5.00 -8.80 5.68
C ALA A 84 5.86 -8.75 6.95
N PRO A 85 7.12 -8.33 6.88
CA PRO A 85 7.91 -8.03 8.07
C PRO A 85 7.21 -7.04 8.99
N ASP A 86 7.40 -7.21 10.30
CA ASP A 86 6.81 -6.34 11.32
C ASP A 86 7.09 -4.85 11.04
N ALA A 87 6.09 -3.99 11.25
CA ALA A 87 6.08 -2.56 10.96
C ALA A 87 6.17 -2.19 9.46
N THR A 88 6.01 -3.12 8.52
CA THR A 88 5.93 -2.78 7.10
C THR A 88 4.66 -1.99 6.83
N LEU A 89 4.82 -0.86 6.16
CA LEU A 89 3.73 -0.06 5.58
C LEU A 89 3.76 -0.22 4.07
N SER A 90 2.62 -0.50 3.46
CA SER A 90 2.49 -0.56 2.00
C SER A 90 1.29 0.26 1.52
N GLY A 91 1.45 0.89 0.37
CA GLY A 91 0.39 1.58 -0.37
C GLY A 91 0.24 0.95 -1.74
N THR A 92 -0.94 0.50 -2.08
CA THR A 92 -1.26 -0.16 -3.35
C THR A 92 -2.31 0.63 -4.10
N LEU A 93 -2.09 0.86 -5.39
CA LEU A 93 -3.09 1.33 -6.34
C LEU A 93 -3.31 0.24 -7.39
N SER A 94 -4.55 -0.17 -7.59
CA SER A 94 -4.93 -1.19 -8.56
C SER A 94 -6.18 -0.80 -9.33
N SER A 95 -6.28 -1.28 -10.57
CA SER A 95 -7.45 -1.05 -11.42
C SER A 95 -7.71 -2.22 -12.35
N PHE A 96 -8.97 -2.64 -12.44
CA PHE A 96 -9.48 -3.59 -13.44
C PHE A 96 -11.01 -3.53 -13.50
N GLY A 97 -11.61 -3.91 -14.62
CA GLY A 97 -13.06 -4.15 -14.77
C GLY A 97 -13.94 -2.99 -14.28
N GLY A 98 -13.57 -1.74 -14.56
CA GLY A 98 -14.33 -0.56 -14.11
C GLY A 98 -14.11 -0.19 -12.63
N THR A 99 -13.28 -0.94 -11.89
CA THR A 99 -12.98 -0.63 -10.48
C THR A 99 -11.56 -0.12 -10.32
N THR A 100 -11.37 0.86 -9.44
CA THR A 100 -10.06 1.36 -9.00
C THR A 100 -10.00 1.32 -7.48
N ARG A 101 -8.92 0.77 -6.93
CA ARG A 101 -8.72 0.57 -5.49
C ARG A 101 -7.43 1.22 -5.04
N GLY A 102 -7.51 2.04 -4.00
CA GLY A 102 -6.35 2.54 -3.25
C GLY A 102 -6.35 1.89 -1.87
N THR A 103 -5.29 1.17 -1.51
CA THR A 103 -5.20 0.45 -0.24
C THR A 103 -3.93 0.82 0.50
N VAL A 104 -4.06 1.11 1.79
CA VAL A 104 -2.92 1.22 2.72
C VAL A 104 -2.97 0.02 3.65
N THR A 105 -1.88 -0.74 3.71
CA THR A 105 -1.75 -1.93 4.57
C THR A 105 -0.59 -1.74 5.53
N PHE A 106 -0.84 -2.00 6.80
CA PHE A 106 0.16 -1.90 7.87
C PHE A 106 0.30 -3.24 8.60
N GLN A 107 1.54 -3.72 8.68
CA GLN A 107 1.90 -4.86 9.52
C GLN A 107 2.04 -4.39 10.96
N ILE A 108 0.97 -4.52 11.75
CA ILE A 108 0.86 -4.00 13.11
C ILE A 108 1.78 -4.75 14.09
N ALA A 109 1.86 -6.06 13.88
CA ALA A 109 2.69 -6.98 14.64
C ALA A 109 3.10 -8.17 13.74
N PRO A 110 4.07 -9.01 14.12
CA PRO A 110 4.55 -10.11 13.26
C PRO A 110 3.47 -11.03 12.69
N ARG A 111 2.32 -11.12 13.36
CA ARG A 111 1.20 -11.98 12.98
C ARG A 111 -0.10 -11.23 12.69
N LEU A 112 -0.11 -9.90 12.81
CA LEU A 112 -1.31 -9.08 12.68
C LEU A 112 -1.07 -7.98 11.68
N SER A 113 -1.93 -7.90 10.66
CA SER A 113 -1.96 -6.77 9.72
C SER A 113 -3.37 -6.24 9.55
N GLY A 114 -3.47 -4.93 9.35
CA GLY A 114 -4.71 -4.23 9.04
C GLY A 114 -4.56 -3.45 7.74
N SER A 115 -5.66 -3.31 7.00
CA SER A 115 -5.71 -2.52 5.77
C SER A 115 -6.89 -1.58 5.79
N PHE A 116 -6.69 -0.40 5.21
CA PHE A 116 -7.75 0.51 4.83
C PHE A 116 -7.78 0.60 3.31
N ARG A 117 -8.96 0.39 2.71
CA ARG A 117 -9.16 0.42 1.27
C ARG A 117 -10.22 1.46 0.91
N TYR A 118 -9.93 2.24 -0.09
CA TYR A 118 -10.85 3.13 -0.77
C TYR A 118 -11.04 2.63 -2.19
N LEU A 119 -12.29 2.38 -2.56
CA LEU A 119 -12.65 1.83 -3.86
C LEU A 119 -13.55 2.82 -4.60
N ALA A 120 -13.33 2.95 -5.90
CA ALA A 120 -14.20 3.62 -6.86
C ALA A 120 -14.64 2.59 -7.91
N ALA A 121 -15.95 2.43 -8.12
CA ALA A 121 -16.56 1.55 -9.11
C ALA A 121 -17.40 2.39 -10.08
N ASP A 122 -16.98 2.49 -11.33
CA ASP A 122 -17.66 3.27 -12.34
C ASP A 122 -18.83 2.48 -12.92
N GLY A 123 -20.06 3.02 -12.75
CA GLY A 123 -21.29 2.39 -13.24
C GLY A 123 -21.95 1.41 -12.27
N LEU A 124 -21.49 1.34 -11.01
CA LEU A 124 -22.21 0.60 -9.96
C LEU A 124 -23.35 1.49 -9.45
N THR A 125 -24.55 1.28 -9.98
CA THR A 125 -25.74 2.10 -9.69
C THR A 125 -26.80 1.34 -8.92
N GLU A 126 -26.74 0.00 -8.94
CA GLU A 126 -27.66 -0.89 -8.26
C GLU A 126 -26.91 -1.84 -7.32
N LEU A 127 -27.47 -2.09 -6.15
CA LEU A 127 -26.97 -3.08 -5.20
C LEU A 127 -28.09 -4.04 -4.83
N GLY A 128 -27.85 -5.36 -5.00
CA GLY A 128 -28.86 -6.39 -4.78
C GLY A 128 -30.07 -6.26 -5.68
N GLY A 129 -29.94 -5.63 -6.86
CA GLY A 129 -31.03 -5.38 -7.81
C GLY A 129 -31.94 -4.21 -7.43
N LEU A 130 -31.51 -3.36 -6.47
CA LEU A 130 -32.20 -2.14 -6.06
C LEU A 130 -31.34 -0.92 -6.36
N ASP A 131 -31.96 0.15 -6.88
CA ASP A 131 -31.33 1.45 -7.06
C ASP A 131 -30.77 1.94 -5.71
N ILE A 132 -29.55 2.50 -5.71
CA ILE A 132 -28.96 3.10 -4.51
C ILE A 132 -29.65 4.44 -4.24
N PRO A 133 -30.47 4.59 -3.17
CA PRO A 133 -31.25 5.79 -2.93
C PRO A 133 -30.38 7.03 -2.79
N GLY A 134 -30.69 8.10 -3.53
CA GLY A 134 -29.99 9.38 -3.47
C GLY A 134 -28.60 9.37 -4.13
N TYR A 135 -28.24 8.30 -4.83
CA TYR A 135 -26.98 8.18 -5.53
C TYR A 135 -27.14 8.49 -7.03
N ASP A 136 -26.95 9.74 -7.39
CA ASP A 136 -27.08 10.27 -8.76
C ASP A 136 -25.70 10.37 -9.48
N ARG A 137 -24.74 9.53 -9.07
CA ARG A 137 -23.38 9.55 -9.63
C ARG A 137 -23.10 8.27 -10.42
N SER A 138 -22.34 8.43 -11.51
CA SER A 138 -21.86 7.30 -12.31
C SER A 138 -20.77 6.46 -11.61
N THR A 139 -20.21 6.93 -10.50
CA THR A 139 -19.14 6.26 -9.76
C THR A 139 -19.56 6.05 -8.30
N TYR A 140 -19.60 4.82 -7.86
CA TYR A 140 -19.81 4.44 -6.47
C TYR A 140 -18.48 4.42 -5.72
N PHE A 141 -18.47 4.97 -4.50
CA PHE A 141 -17.30 4.98 -3.63
C PHE A 141 -17.54 4.16 -2.36
N ASP A 142 -16.62 3.26 -2.06
CA ASP A 142 -16.66 2.43 -0.86
C ASP A 142 -15.40 2.57 -0.02
N ARG A 143 -15.56 2.39 1.30
CA ARG A 143 -14.49 2.42 2.30
C ARG A 143 -14.56 1.15 3.10
N SER A 144 -13.50 0.39 3.11
CA SER A 144 -13.44 -0.87 3.82
C SER A 144 -12.20 -0.99 4.69
N PHE A 145 -12.36 -1.73 5.80
CA PHE A 145 -11.27 -2.11 6.68
C PHE A 145 -11.13 -3.62 6.68
N ASP A 146 -9.90 -4.08 6.54
CA ASP A 146 -9.57 -5.50 6.58
C ASP A 146 -8.67 -5.79 7.78
N LEU A 147 -8.81 -6.98 8.37
CA LEU A 147 -7.97 -7.48 9.44
C LEU A 147 -7.52 -8.89 9.11
N ARG A 148 -6.23 -9.19 9.32
CA ARG A 148 -5.64 -10.51 9.07
C ARG A 148 -4.80 -10.93 10.26
N TYR A 149 -4.99 -12.17 10.69
CA TYR A 149 -4.20 -12.76 11.76
C TYR A 149 -3.64 -14.12 11.35
N GLN A 150 -2.33 -14.28 11.47
CA GLN A 150 -1.63 -15.53 11.17
C GLN A 150 -1.70 -16.48 12.37
N LEU A 151 -2.50 -17.52 12.25
CA LEU A 151 -2.67 -18.56 13.26
C LEU A 151 -1.41 -19.43 13.39
N LEU A 152 -0.86 -19.85 12.25
CA LEU A 152 0.32 -20.70 12.19
C LEU A 152 1.37 -20.08 11.26
N THR A 153 2.61 -20.03 11.71
CA THR A 153 3.77 -19.68 10.88
C THR A 153 4.21 -20.87 10.05
N GLU A 154 4.74 -20.64 8.86
CA GLU A 154 5.32 -21.68 8.03
C GLU A 154 6.47 -22.40 8.74
N GLY A 155 6.50 -23.70 8.63
CA GLY A 155 7.58 -24.55 9.10
C GLY A 155 8.06 -25.50 8.00
N ARG A 156 9.00 -26.38 8.32
CA ARG A 156 9.55 -27.32 7.33
C ARG A 156 8.44 -28.12 6.61
N TYR A 157 7.49 -28.66 7.34
CA TYR A 157 6.43 -29.53 6.81
C TYR A 157 5.02 -28.92 6.91
N ARG A 158 4.81 -27.91 7.78
CA ARG A 158 3.52 -27.26 7.98
C ARG A 158 3.42 -26.00 7.15
N PRO A 159 2.25 -25.68 6.56
CA PRO A 159 2.01 -24.40 5.92
C PRO A 159 1.90 -23.28 6.95
N ALA A 160 2.05 -22.04 6.50
CA ALA A 160 1.46 -20.89 7.19
C ALA A 160 -0.06 -20.97 7.07
N VAL A 161 -0.78 -20.53 8.11
CA VAL A 161 -2.25 -20.43 8.09
C VAL A 161 -2.66 -19.07 8.62
N THR A 162 -3.52 -18.38 7.87
CA THR A 162 -4.03 -17.05 8.20
C THR A 162 -5.55 -17.05 8.13
N ILE A 163 -6.17 -16.38 9.07
CA ILE A 163 -7.59 -16.03 9.08
C ILE A 163 -7.71 -14.54 8.78
N GLY A 164 -8.72 -14.15 7.99
CA GLY A 164 -8.94 -12.75 7.65
C GLY A 164 -10.40 -12.38 7.56
N LEU A 165 -10.65 -11.11 7.86
CA LEU A 165 -11.91 -10.41 7.73
C LEU A 165 -11.69 -9.28 6.73
N GLN A 166 -12.43 -9.27 5.64
CA GLN A 166 -12.43 -8.18 4.65
C GLN A 166 -13.70 -7.36 4.82
N ASP A 167 -13.55 -6.04 4.75
CA ASP A 167 -14.64 -5.09 4.90
C ASP A 167 -15.51 -5.34 6.16
N PHE A 168 -14.84 -5.62 7.28
CA PHE A 168 -15.51 -6.01 8.52
C PHE A 168 -16.15 -4.83 9.27
N VAL A 169 -15.83 -3.59 8.90
CA VAL A 169 -16.34 -2.32 9.47
C VAL A 169 -16.79 -1.36 8.36
N GLY A 170 -16.99 -1.83 7.14
CA GLY A 170 -17.45 -1.02 6.00
C GLY A 170 -18.94 -1.16 5.75
N THR A 171 -19.33 -1.01 4.49
CA THR A 171 -20.71 -1.21 4.01
C THR A 171 -21.10 -2.68 3.92
N SER A 172 -20.15 -3.59 4.07
CA SER A 172 -20.23 -5.04 3.86
C SER A 172 -20.50 -5.46 2.40
N LEU A 173 -20.47 -4.54 1.44
CA LEU A 173 -20.58 -4.84 0.01
C LEU A 173 -19.45 -5.76 -0.44
N TYR A 174 -18.23 -5.47 0.05
CA TYR A 174 -17.03 -6.27 -0.20
C TYR A 174 -16.70 -7.20 0.98
N GLY A 175 -17.69 -7.45 1.84
CA GLY A 175 -17.55 -8.25 3.05
C GLY A 175 -17.24 -9.71 2.73
N ALA A 176 -16.13 -10.20 3.26
CA ALA A 176 -15.71 -11.59 3.14
C ALA A 176 -14.85 -12.02 4.33
N GLU A 177 -14.94 -13.29 4.65
CA GLU A 177 -14.07 -13.94 5.61
C GLU A 177 -13.34 -15.11 4.93
N TYR A 178 -12.17 -15.43 5.43
CA TYR A 178 -11.41 -16.55 4.87
C TYR A 178 -10.47 -17.21 5.88
N ILE A 179 -10.17 -18.47 5.60
CA ILE A 179 -9.07 -19.22 6.20
C ILE A 179 -8.20 -19.69 5.04
N VAL A 180 -6.92 -19.36 5.05
CA VAL A 180 -6.01 -19.64 3.96
C VAL A 180 -4.71 -20.26 4.46
N ALA A 181 -4.19 -21.22 3.73
CA ALA A 181 -2.90 -21.85 3.97
C ALA A 181 -1.96 -21.59 2.78
N THR A 182 -0.69 -21.30 3.07
CA THR A 182 0.35 -21.11 2.05
C THR A 182 1.60 -21.87 2.43
N LYS A 183 2.21 -22.57 1.45
CA LYS A 183 3.42 -23.36 1.63
C LYS A 183 4.41 -23.12 0.50
N ALA A 184 5.66 -22.84 0.84
CA ALA A 184 6.78 -22.95 -0.10
C ALA A 184 7.08 -24.42 -0.38
N VAL A 185 6.83 -24.85 -1.61
CA VAL A 185 7.13 -26.21 -2.09
C VAL A 185 8.59 -26.29 -2.53
N THR A 186 9.08 -25.21 -3.13
CA THR A 186 10.49 -24.97 -3.45
C THR A 186 10.87 -23.55 -3.03
N PRO A 187 12.14 -23.16 -3.04
CA PRO A 187 12.54 -21.77 -2.77
C PRO A 187 11.88 -20.73 -3.70
N SER A 188 11.46 -21.13 -4.91
CA SER A 188 10.86 -20.25 -5.92
C SER A 188 9.36 -20.47 -6.12
N LEU A 189 8.79 -21.58 -5.63
CA LEU A 189 7.39 -21.93 -5.85
C LEU A 189 6.61 -22.00 -4.54
N ARG A 190 5.56 -21.21 -4.43
CA ARG A 190 4.61 -21.24 -3.31
C ARG A 190 3.24 -21.66 -3.80
N VAL A 191 2.57 -22.48 -3.02
CA VAL A 191 1.20 -22.94 -3.27
C VAL A 191 0.30 -22.45 -2.15
N THR A 192 -0.86 -21.94 -2.52
CA THR A 192 -1.86 -21.40 -1.61
C THR A 192 -3.19 -22.08 -1.85
N GLY A 193 -3.93 -22.38 -0.77
CA GLY A 193 -5.30 -22.87 -0.83
C GLY A 193 -6.09 -22.38 0.37
N GLY A 194 -7.36 -22.07 0.19
CA GLY A 194 -8.22 -21.51 1.24
C GLY A 194 -9.68 -21.75 1.02
N LEU A 195 -10.43 -21.39 2.05
CA LEU A 195 -11.89 -21.37 2.07
C LEU A 195 -12.33 -19.94 2.35
N GLY A 196 -13.33 -19.46 1.63
CA GLY A 196 -13.89 -18.12 1.75
C GLY A 196 -15.39 -18.11 1.93
N TRP A 197 -15.89 -17.14 2.66
CA TRP A 197 -17.28 -16.83 2.92
C TRP A 197 -17.63 -15.44 2.37
N GLY A 198 -18.91 -15.13 2.34
CA GLY A 198 -19.41 -13.87 1.82
C GLY A 198 -19.05 -13.73 0.35
N ARG A 199 -18.41 -12.63 -0.05
CA ARG A 199 -17.97 -12.42 -1.43
C ARG A 199 -17.07 -13.56 -1.92
N LEU A 200 -16.15 -14.05 -1.09
CA LEU A 200 -15.26 -15.17 -1.39
C LEU A 200 -15.95 -16.55 -1.32
N GLY A 201 -17.23 -16.62 -0.97
CA GLY A 201 -18.06 -17.81 -1.00
C GLY A 201 -18.98 -17.89 -2.22
N SER A 202 -18.96 -16.91 -3.12
CA SER A 202 -19.99 -16.72 -4.15
C SER A 202 -19.82 -17.59 -5.39
N HIS A 203 -18.62 -18.11 -5.71
CA HIS A 203 -18.39 -18.96 -6.88
C HIS A 203 -18.28 -20.43 -6.50
N ARG A 204 -19.24 -21.27 -6.99
CA ARG A 204 -19.29 -22.72 -6.79
C ARG A 204 -19.11 -23.13 -5.32
N PRO A 205 -20.04 -22.75 -4.45
CA PRO A 205 -19.95 -23.09 -3.04
C PRO A 205 -19.92 -24.60 -2.82
N LEU A 206 -19.10 -25.03 -1.86
CA LEU A 206 -18.99 -26.42 -1.42
C LEU A 206 -20.10 -26.78 -0.43
N GLY A 207 -20.69 -25.79 0.22
CA GLY A 207 -21.72 -25.91 1.24
C GLY A 207 -22.00 -24.56 1.89
N SER A 208 -22.78 -24.59 2.98
CA SER A 208 -23.12 -23.39 3.73
C SER A 208 -22.96 -23.62 5.23
N THR A 209 -22.49 -22.61 5.95
CA THR A 209 -22.30 -22.62 7.41
C THR A 209 -23.37 -21.82 8.15
N GLY A 210 -24.57 -21.76 7.59
CA GLY A 210 -25.73 -21.06 8.18
C GLY A 210 -26.20 -19.89 7.30
N THR A 211 -27.10 -19.08 7.86
CA THR A 211 -27.67 -17.92 7.15
C THR A 211 -26.77 -16.71 7.31
N ARG A 212 -26.45 -16.04 6.20
CA ARG A 212 -25.79 -14.73 6.16
C ARG A 212 -26.83 -13.67 5.84
N SER A 213 -26.93 -12.61 6.64
CA SER A 213 -27.77 -11.46 6.29
C SER A 213 -27.24 -10.80 5.01
N THR A 214 -28.17 -10.46 4.12
CA THR A 214 -27.88 -9.72 2.87
C THR A 214 -28.19 -8.23 3.01
N ASP A 215 -28.70 -7.80 4.16
CA ASP A 215 -29.02 -6.38 4.40
C ASP A 215 -27.75 -5.56 4.34
N LEU A 216 -27.70 -4.57 3.46
CA LEU A 216 -26.61 -3.61 3.45
C LEU A 216 -26.66 -2.77 4.71
N LEU A 217 -25.52 -2.56 5.36
CA LEU A 217 -25.45 -1.66 6.51
C LEU A 217 -25.56 -0.23 5.95
N GLU A 218 -26.72 0.39 6.08
CA GLU A 218 -27.01 1.76 5.60
C GLU A 218 -26.02 2.80 6.12
N GLN A 219 -25.37 2.54 7.23
CA GLN A 219 -24.45 3.46 7.90
C GLN A 219 -23.09 2.82 8.12
N GLY A 220 -22.40 2.24 7.32
CA GLY A 220 -21.05 1.66 7.53
C GLY A 220 -20.37 2.06 8.86
N GLY A 221 -19.35 1.38 9.29
CA GLY A 221 -18.62 1.70 10.53
C GLY A 221 -19.02 0.86 11.74
N VAL A 222 -19.96 -0.06 11.60
CA VAL A 222 -20.32 -1.03 12.64
C VAL A 222 -19.86 -2.43 12.23
N PRO A 223 -19.14 -3.18 13.11
CA PRO A 223 -18.75 -4.54 12.82
C PRO A 223 -19.96 -5.47 12.63
N SER A 224 -19.99 -6.22 11.55
CA SER A 224 -21.09 -7.13 11.16
C SER A 224 -20.87 -8.55 11.66
N TYR A 225 -20.85 -8.76 13.00
CA TYR A 225 -20.55 -10.06 13.64
C TYR A 225 -21.49 -11.18 13.23
N ASP A 226 -22.75 -10.86 12.92
CA ASP A 226 -23.80 -11.79 12.49
C ASP A 226 -23.53 -12.44 11.13
N ARG A 227 -22.60 -11.85 10.34
CA ARG A 227 -22.20 -12.32 9.02
C ARG A 227 -20.95 -13.17 9.02
N TRP A 228 -20.09 -13.04 10.04
CA TRP A 228 -18.77 -13.65 10.03
C TRP A 228 -18.84 -15.18 9.97
N PHE A 229 -18.16 -15.74 8.95
CA PHE A 229 -18.07 -17.18 8.65
C PHE A 229 -19.45 -17.85 8.49
N ARG A 230 -20.44 -17.11 8.00
CA ARG A 230 -21.79 -17.58 7.70
C ARG A 230 -22.12 -17.44 6.24
N GLY A 231 -23.08 -18.28 5.80
CA GLY A 231 -23.49 -18.37 4.40
C GLY A 231 -22.67 -19.38 3.63
N ASP A 232 -22.65 -19.23 2.35
CA ASP A 232 -21.97 -20.12 1.43
C ASP A 232 -20.46 -20.04 1.59
N VAL A 233 -19.80 -21.20 1.48
CA VAL A 233 -18.36 -21.37 1.56
C VAL A 233 -17.82 -21.96 0.28
N ALA A 234 -16.81 -21.32 -0.33
CA ALA A 234 -16.17 -21.81 -1.54
C ALA A 234 -14.65 -21.92 -1.37
N ALA A 235 -14.05 -22.82 -2.16
CA ALA A 235 -12.61 -23.00 -2.19
C ALA A 235 -11.95 -22.10 -3.22
N PHE A 236 -10.81 -21.53 -2.85
CA PHE A 236 -9.92 -20.80 -3.75
C PHE A 236 -8.48 -21.27 -3.59
N GLY A 237 -7.64 -20.91 -4.53
CA GLY A 237 -6.21 -21.22 -4.40
C GLY A 237 -5.41 -20.83 -5.62
N GLY A 238 -4.12 -21.14 -5.57
CA GLY A 238 -3.24 -20.84 -6.68
C GLY A 238 -1.78 -21.02 -6.33
N LEU A 239 -0.95 -20.51 -7.19
CA LEU A 239 0.50 -20.60 -7.06
C LEU A 239 1.17 -19.28 -7.44
N THR A 240 2.33 -19.04 -6.83
CA THR A 240 3.27 -17.98 -7.20
C THR A 240 4.63 -18.57 -7.46
N TRP A 241 5.19 -18.27 -8.63
CA TRP A 241 6.49 -18.77 -9.05
C TRP A 241 7.44 -17.60 -9.33
N ALA A 242 8.44 -17.45 -8.46
CA ALA A 242 9.52 -16.49 -8.62
C ALA A 242 10.52 -17.03 -9.67
N ALA A 243 10.32 -16.72 -10.95
CA ALA A 243 11.18 -17.15 -12.03
C ALA A 243 12.57 -16.48 -11.96
N THR A 244 12.62 -15.25 -11.44
CA THR A 244 13.85 -14.52 -11.15
C THR A 244 13.67 -13.74 -9.82
N PRO A 245 14.74 -13.16 -9.24
CA PRO A 245 14.60 -12.29 -8.06
C PRO A 245 13.66 -11.09 -8.25
N ARG A 246 13.38 -10.70 -9.50
CA ARG A 246 12.51 -9.56 -9.82
C ARG A 246 11.19 -9.94 -10.47
N LEU A 247 11.05 -11.13 -11.02
CA LEU A 247 9.90 -11.54 -11.82
C LEU A 247 9.18 -12.71 -11.17
N THR A 248 7.91 -12.56 -10.88
CA THR A 248 7.02 -13.59 -10.31
C THR A 248 5.80 -13.79 -11.19
N PHE A 249 5.54 -15.02 -11.59
CA PHE A 249 4.31 -15.45 -12.23
C PHE A 249 3.29 -15.89 -11.18
N LYS A 250 2.00 -15.62 -11.45
CA LYS A 250 0.88 -15.99 -10.60
C LYS A 250 -0.18 -16.70 -11.43
N ALA A 251 -0.74 -17.76 -10.86
CA ALA A 251 -1.94 -18.41 -11.37
C ALA A 251 -2.88 -18.68 -10.20
N GLU A 252 -4.16 -18.36 -10.38
CA GLU A 252 -5.17 -18.35 -9.32
C GLU A 252 -6.50 -18.90 -9.81
N TYR A 253 -7.12 -19.73 -8.99
CA TYR A 253 -8.53 -20.08 -9.06
C TYR A 253 -9.27 -19.24 -8.03
N SER A 254 -10.15 -18.36 -8.49
CA SER A 254 -10.91 -17.43 -7.67
C SER A 254 -12.26 -18.03 -7.26
N SER A 255 -12.65 -17.77 -6.02
CA SER A 255 -13.98 -18.09 -5.48
C SER A 255 -14.93 -16.88 -5.44
N ASP A 256 -14.53 -15.73 -6.00
CA ASP A 256 -15.38 -14.55 -6.17
C ASP A 256 -16.11 -14.61 -7.53
N ALA A 257 -17.44 -14.56 -7.51
CA ALA A 257 -18.27 -14.50 -8.69
C ALA A 257 -18.51 -13.08 -9.22
N TYR A 258 -18.05 -12.04 -8.51
CA TYR A 258 -18.26 -10.63 -8.89
C TYR A 258 -19.72 -10.31 -9.19
N VAL A 259 -20.64 -10.76 -8.32
CA VAL A 259 -22.08 -10.72 -8.54
C VAL A 259 -22.59 -9.30 -8.79
N GLU A 260 -22.20 -8.35 -7.97
CA GLU A 260 -22.65 -6.96 -8.08
C GLU A 260 -22.07 -6.26 -9.32
N GLU A 261 -20.80 -6.49 -9.62
CA GLU A 261 -20.16 -5.93 -10.80
C GLU A 261 -20.76 -6.53 -12.10
N ALA A 262 -21.10 -7.80 -12.08
CA ALA A 262 -21.74 -8.47 -13.22
C ALA A 262 -23.18 -7.98 -13.43
N ALA A 263 -23.95 -7.81 -12.36
CA ALA A 263 -25.31 -7.29 -12.40
C ALA A 263 -25.37 -5.88 -12.97
N ASN A 264 -24.39 -5.05 -12.64
CA ASN A 264 -24.27 -3.67 -13.14
C ASN A 264 -23.51 -3.54 -14.48
N GLY A 265 -23.10 -4.66 -15.08
CA GLY A 265 -22.40 -4.66 -16.37
C GLY A 265 -20.97 -4.10 -16.35
N LEU A 266 -20.38 -3.91 -15.17
CA LEU A 266 -19.00 -3.42 -15.03
C LEU A 266 -18.01 -4.49 -15.47
N PHE A 267 -18.24 -5.72 -15.00
CA PHE A 267 -17.33 -6.82 -15.18
C PHE A 267 -18.08 -8.15 -15.08
N THR A 268 -18.06 -8.95 -16.14
CA THR A 268 -18.70 -10.28 -16.17
C THR A 268 -17.63 -11.36 -16.29
N PRO A 269 -17.40 -12.17 -15.24
CA PRO A 269 -16.47 -13.28 -15.28
C PRO A 269 -16.84 -14.32 -16.35
N ARG A 270 -15.86 -14.78 -17.13
CA ARG A 270 -16.00 -15.86 -18.11
C ARG A 270 -15.35 -17.16 -17.65
N SER A 271 -14.43 -17.06 -16.68
CA SER A 271 -13.64 -18.16 -16.15
C SER A 271 -13.26 -17.86 -14.69
N PRO A 272 -13.12 -18.85 -13.81
CA PRO A 272 -12.62 -18.62 -12.45
C PRO A 272 -11.08 -18.44 -12.38
N TRP A 273 -10.38 -18.54 -13.50
CA TRP A 273 -8.93 -18.46 -13.53
C TRP A 273 -8.43 -17.05 -13.77
N ASN A 274 -7.47 -16.66 -12.92
CA ASN A 274 -6.72 -15.42 -13.03
C ASN A 274 -5.24 -15.72 -13.21
N PHE A 275 -4.55 -14.87 -13.99
CA PHE A 275 -3.12 -14.97 -14.21
C PHE A 275 -2.48 -13.60 -13.97
N GLY A 276 -1.28 -13.58 -13.42
CA GLY A 276 -0.59 -12.34 -13.12
C GLY A 276 0.91 -12.43 -13.33
N LEU A 277 1.50 -11.28 -13.56
CA LEU A 277 2.92 -11.06 -13.67
C LEU A 277 3.30 -9.91 -12.75
N ASP A 278 4.14 -10.18 -11.75
CA ASP A 278 4.69 -9.15 -10.86
C ASP A 278 6.14 -8.88 -11.22
N TYR A 279 6.50 -7.62 -11.23
CA TYR A 279 7.86 -7.17 -11.42
C TYR A 279 8.30 -6.21 -10.31
N ARG A 280 9.42 -6.51 -9.64
CA ARG A 280 10.05 -5.61 -8.68
C ARG A 280 10.85 -4.55 -9.41
N LEU A 281 10.28 -3.35 -9.51
CA LEU A 281 10.88 -2.21 -10.22
C LEU A 281 12.11 -1.68 -9.49
N ALA A 282 11.99 -1.48 -8.18
CA ALA A 282 13.03 -0.97 -7.31
C ALA A 282 12.87 -1.53 -5.89
N LYS A 283 13.82 -1.21 -5.01
CA LYS A 283 13.65 -1.45 -3.57
C LYS A 283 12.40 -0.70 -3.08
N GLY A 284 11.46 -1.43 -2.50
CA GLY A 284 10.20 -0.86 -2.01
C GLY A 284 9.13 -0.60 -3.08
N MET A 285 9.30 -1.10 -4.33
CA MET A 285 8.32 -0.87 -5.40
C MET A 285 8.09 -2.12 -6.25
N GLN A 286 6.83 -2.52 -6.41
CA GLN A 286 6.36 -3.63 -7.22
C GLN A 286 5.29 -3.14 -8.19
N ALA A 287 5.29 -3.64 -9.43
CA ALA A 287 4.20 -3.45 -10.38
C ALA A 287 3.70 -4.81 -10.86
N SER A 288 2.39 -4.91 -11.12
CA SER A 288 1.75 -6.11 -11.61
C SER A 288 0.84 -5.82 -12.79
N VAL A 289 0.79 -6.79 -13.72
CA VAL A 289 -0.24 -6.85 -14.76
C VAL A 289 -0.96 -8.18 -14.60
N VAL A 290 -2.27 -8.15 -14.68
CA VAL A 290 -3.11 -9.32 -14.42
C VAL A 290 -4.17 -9.50 -15.50
N ALA A 291 -4.45 -10.76 -15.82
CA ALA A 291 -5.61 -11.17 -16.63
C ALA A 291 -6.65 -11.76 -15.70
N MET A 292 -7.81 -11.10 -15.64
CA MET A 292 -8.87 -11.40 -14.69
C MET A 292 -10.01 -12.13 -15.36
N HIS A 293 -10.30 -13.35 -14.91
CA HIS A 293 -11.47 -14.14 -15.26
C HIS A 293 -11.71 -14.31 -16.77
N GLY A 294 -10.65 -14.20 -17.60
CA GLY A 294 -10.78 -14.23 -19.07
C GLY A 294 -11.61 -13.07 -19.66
N ALA A 295 -11.88 -12.03 -18.89
CA ALA A 295 -12.78 -10.94 -19.24
C ALA A 295 -12.14 -9.55 -19.18
N ALA A 296 -11.13 -9.34 -18.34
CA ALA A 296 -10.48 -8.04 -18.18
C ALA A 296 -8.98 -8.17 -17.97
N VAL A 297 -8.27 -7.10 -18.25
CA VAL A 297 -6.87 -6.90 -17.88
C VAL A 297 -6.83 -5.83 -16.80
N GLY A 298 -6.04 -6.07 -15.77
CA GLY A 298 -5.83 -5.15 -14.68
C GLY A 298 -4.36 -4.84 -14.47
N ALA A 299 -4.13 -3.80 -13.69
CA ALA A 299 -2.80 -3.34 -13.33
C ALA A 299 -2.75 -2.93 -11.86
N GLN A 300 -1.58 -3.06 -11.26
CA GLN A 300 -1.31 -2.68 -9.88
C GLN A 300 0.09 -2.11 -9.74
N ILE A 301 0.21 -1.14 -8.85
CA ILE A 301 1.49 -0.69 -8.33
C ILE A 301 1.44 -0.68 -6.81
N THR A 302 2.47 -1.22 -6.16
CA THR A 302 2.59 -1.26 -4.71
C THR A 302 3.91 -0.64 -4.29
N PHE A 303 3.84 0.33 -3.39
CA PHE A 303 4.98 0.89 -2.68
C PHE A 303 4.98 0.32 -1.27
N HIS A 304 6.15 -0.06 -0.78
CA HIS A 304 6.29 -0.55 0.58
C HIS A 304 7.59 -0.07 1.23
N GLY A 305 7.54 0.14 2.52
CA GLY A 305 8.68 0.53 3.33
C GLY A 305 8.52 0.04 4.75
N ASN A 306 9.62 -0.02 5.48
CA ASN A 306 9.59 -0.38 6.88
C ASN A 306 10.22 0.76 7.70
N PRO A 307 9.41 1.53 8.48
CA PRO A 307 9.91 2.63 9.31
C PRO A 307 10.97 2.21 10.34
N ARG A 308 10.96 0.93 10.77
CA ARG A 308 12.00 0.42 11.69
C ARG A 308 13.34 0.16 10.99
N ASN A 309 13.30 -0.11 9.68
CA ASN A 309 14.47 -0.34 8.83
C ASN A 309 14.50 0.74 7.74
N ALA A 310 14.49 2.00 8.16
CA ALA A 310 14.53 3.13 7.23
C ALA A 310 15.70 2.95 6.26
N PRO A 311 15.50 3.16 4.93
CA PRO A 311 16.57 3.03 3.94
C PRO A 311 17.69 4.04 4.15
N VAL A 312 17.41 5.05 4.95
CA VAL A 312 18.35 6.09 5.34
C VAL A 312 18.25 6.22 6.86
N ALA A 313 19.33 6.00 7.56
CA ALA A 313 19.40 6.22 9.00
C ALA A 313 19.09 7.69 9.29
N GLY A 314 18.20 7.96 10.23
CA GLY A 314 17.84 9.31 10.62
C GLY A 314 16.74 9.35 11.69
N GLY A 315 16.77 10.38 12.52
CA GLY A 315 15.73 10.65 13.51
C GLY A 315 15.87 9.91 14.84
N THR A 316 16.79 8.94 14.95
CA THR A 316 17.07 8.18 16.18
C THR A 316 18.45 8.47 16.74
N GLU A 317 19.17 9.41 16.14
CA GLU A 317 20.51 9.79 16.56
C GLU A 317 20.47 10.54 17.89
N THR A 318 21.49 10.31 18.70
CA THR A 318 21.70 11.09 19.91
C THR A 318 21.81 12.59 19.57
N ALA A 319 21.35 13.43 20.48
CA ALA A 319 21.49 14.88 20.30
C ALA A 319 22.95 15.25 20.03
N PRO A 320 23.23 16.17 19.11
CA PRO A 320 24.59 16.62 18.88
C PRO A 320 25.15 17.37 20.12
N ALA A 321 26.46 17.43 20.24
CA ALA A 321 27.12 18.22 21.28
C ALA A 321 26.57 19.67 21.25
N PRO A 322 26.45 20.33 22.41
CA PRO A 322 26.04 21.73 22.47
C PRO A 322 27.07 22.64 21.76
N VAL A 323 26.58 23.75 21.23
CA VAL A 323 27.42 24.71 20.56
C VAL A 323 28.32 25.41 21.60
N TYR A 324 29.62 25.22 21.47
CA TYR A 324 30.60 25.94 22.29
C TYR A 324 30.83 27.35 21.76
N ARG A 325 30.69 28.35 22.64
CA ARG A 325 30.98 29.75 22.29
C ARG A 325 32.42 30.09 22.70
N ARG A 326 33.29 30.23 21.71
CA ARG A 326 34.68 30.66 21.95
C ARG A 326 34.74 32.05 22.55
N SER A 327 35.62 32.21 23.54
CA SER A 327 35.94 33.51 24.09
C SER A 327 36.64 34.42 23.06
N PRO A 328 36.70 35.74 23.28
CA PRO A 328 37.45 36.64 22.39
C PRO A 328 38.93 36.28 22.24
N ALA A 329 39.56 35.73 23.28
CA ALA A 329 40.96 35.28 23.25
C ALA A 329 41.12 34.05 22.34
N GLU A 330 40.28 33.01 22.49
CA GLU A 330 40.26 31.79 21.66
C GLU A 330 39.95 32.09 20.19
N ARG A 331 39.26 33.19 19.89
CA ARG A 331 38.99 33.59 18.49
C ARG A 331 40.20 34.27 17.84
N ARG A 332 41.12 34.85 18.65
CA ARG A 332 42.34 35.52 18.16
C ARG A 332 43.46 34.53 17.93
N ASP A 333 43.59 33.55 18.81
CA ASP A 333 44.56 32.48 18.71
C ASP A 333 43.84 31.15 18.60
N LEU A 334 43.95 30.49 17.45
CA LEU A 334 43.34 29.20 17.16
C LEU A 334 44.26 28.04 17.60
N GLY A 335 45.37 28.33 18.23
CA GLY A 335 46.30 27.35 18.77
C GLY A 335 47.26 26.74 17.74
N TRP A 336 46.76 26.31 16.59
CA TRP A 336 47.61 25.66 15.57
C TRP A 336 48.55 26.60 14.83
N GLN A 337 48.41 27.92 15.02
CA GLN A 337 49.29 28.93 14.44
C GLN A 337 50.60 29.04 15.20
N THR A 338 50.54 28.88 16.52
CA THR A 338 51.65 29.13 17.46
C THR A 338 52.23 27.84 18.04
N ASP A 339 51.44 26.76 18.10
CA ASP A 339 51.85 25.46 18.64
C ASP A 339 51.93 24.41 17.55
N THR A 340 53.14 24.03 17.14
CA THR A 340 53.41 23.01 16.13
C THR A 340 53.00 21.63 16.60
N ALA A 341 53.15 21.31 17.89
CA ALA A 341 52.76 20.01 18.45
C ALA A 341 51.21 19.82 18.39
N LEU A 342 50.48 20.89 18.69
CA LEU A 342 49.04 20.89 18.56
C LEU A 342 48.62 20.71 17.07
N ARG A 343 49.30 21.44 16.16
CA ARG A 343 49.01 21.33 14.72
C ARG A 343 49.18 19.93 14.20
N ASP A 344 50.24 19.22 14.61
CA ASP A 344 50.57 17.87 14.18
C ASP A 344 49.60 16.84 14.80
N ALA A 345 49.13 17.07 16.03
CA ALA A 345 48.18 16.19 16.71
C ALA A 345 46.73 16.41 16.30
N LEU A 346 46.38 17.57 15.71
CA LEU A 346 44.99 17.95 15.42
C LEU A 346 44.24 16.98 14.48
N PRO A 347 44.86 16.46 13.38
CA PRO A 347 44.17 15.50 12.51
C PRO A 347 43.72 14.23 13.24
N ALA A 348 44.56 13.65 14.09
CA ALA A 348 44.22 12.44 14.83
C ALA A 348 43.12 12.68 15.86
N ARG A 349 43.22 13.80 16.62
CA ARG A 349 42.21 14.21 17.62
C ARG A 349 40.86 14.49 16.97
N LEU A 350 40.86 15.14 15.80
CA LEU A 350 39.63 15.43 15.05
C LEU A 350 39.01 14.16 14.44
N ALA A 351 39.86 13.25 13.95
CA ALA A 351 39.37 11.96 13.44
C ALA A 351 38.65 11.17 14.54
N GLU A 352 39.25 11.04 15.71
CA GLU A 352 38.65 10.38 16.88
C GLU A 352 37.32 11.05 17.31
N ALA A 353 37.27 12.38 17.34
CA ALA A 353 36.09 13.13 17.73
C ALA A 353 34.96 13.00 16.68
N LEU A 354 35.27 12.96 15.39
CA LEU A 354 34.33 12.73 14.31
C LEU A 354 33.77 11.27 14.32
N GLU A 355 34.62 10.32 14.66
CA GLU A 355 34.23 8.91 14.75
C GLU A 355 33.17 8.66 15.85
N ARG A 356 33.23 9.39 16.96
CA ARG A 356 32.19 9.39 18.01
C ARG A 356 30.83 9.86 17.47
N GLU A 357 30.82 10.77 16.50
CA GLU A 357 29.65 11.21 15.77
C GLU A 357 29.37 10.35 14.51
N ARG A 358 30.07 9.22 14.34
CA ARG A 358 29.94 8.30 13.22
C ARG A 358 30.22 8.97 11.86
N LEU A 359 31.09 9.97 11.86
CA LEU A 359 31.62 10.68 10.69
C LEU A 359 33.07 10.30 10.48
N THR A 360 33.55 10.35 9.24
CA THR A 360 34.96 10.03 8.94
C THR A 360 35.69 11.25 8.41
N LEU A 361 36.90 11.48 8.93
CA LEU A 361 37.79 12.53 8.42
C LEU A 361 38.36 12.10 7.06
N GLY A 362 37.95 12.78 5.99
CA GLY A 362 38.51 12.58 4.65
C GLY A 362 39.76 13.40 4.35
N GLY A 363 40.00 14.42 5.14
CA GLY A 363 41.19 15.29 5.04
C GLY A 363 41.05 16.59 5.82
N LEU A 364 42.17 17.12 6.25
CA LEU A 364 42.27 18.43 6.98
C LEU A 364 43.40 19.24 6.38
N THR A 365 43.09 20.47 5.98
CA THR A 365 44.07 21.47 5.54
C THR A 365 44.00 22.66 6.50
N LEU A 366 45.12 23.01 7.10
CA LEU A 366 45.25 24.14 8.03
C LEU A 366 46.04 25.25 7.38
N GLU A 367 45.43 26.40 7.27
CA GLU A 367 46.03 27.68 6.89
C GLU A 367 46.00 28.62 8.12
N ASP A 368 46.65 29.74 8.03
CA ASP A 368 46.78 30.64 9.20
C ASP A 368 45.49 30.84 10.01
N ARG A 369 44.39 31.15 9.35
CA ARG A 369 43.10 31.41 10.01
C ARG A 369 41.95 30.58 9.43
N ARG A 370 42.27 29.62 8.62
CA ARG A 370 41.29 28.76 7.94
C ARG A 370 41.65 27.31 8.15
N ALA A 371 40.68 26.54 8.57
CA ALA A 371 40.72 25.07 8.50
C ALA A 371 39.74 24.60 7.46
N THR A 372 40.21 23.83 6.50
CA THR A 372 39.36 23.18 5.50
C THR A 372 39.25 21.70 5.83
N LEU A 373 38.02 21.27 6.15
CA LEU A 373 37.70 19.92 6.52
C LEU A 373 37.01 19.20 5.34
N ARG A 374 37.54 18.05 4.92
CA ARG A 374 36.87 17.13 4.04
C ARG A 374 36.21 16.04 4.88
N LEU A 375 34.87 15.94 4.80
CA LEU A 375 34.06 15.06 5.62
C LEU A 375 33.48 13.96 4.76
N ILE A 376 33.48 12.71 5.28
CA ILE A 376 32.76 11.59 4.73
C ILE A 376 31.58 11.29 5.68
N ASN A 377 30.35 11.33 5.15
CA ASN A 377 29.10 11.13 5.88
C ASN A 377 28.45 9.81 5.50
N PRO A 378 28.69 8.70 6.22
CA PRO A 378 28.04 7.41 5.93
C PRO A 378 26.66 7.24 6.57
N VAL A 379 26.23 8.17 7.45
CA VAL A 379 25.12 7.93 8.39
C VAL A 379 23.98 8.92 8.28
N TYR A 380 24.28 10.22 8.15
CA TYR A 380 23.24 11.25 8.20
C TYR A 380 22.65 11.51 6.83
N ALA A 381 21.33 11.33 6.70
CA ALA A 381 20.63 11.59 5.44
C ALA A 381 20.68 13.06 5.00
N PRO A 382 20.43 14.03 5.90
CA PRO A 382 20.60 15.44 5.56
C PRO A 382 22.07 15.84 5.74
N GLU A 383 22.76 16.18 4.66
CA GLU A 383 24.14 16.72 4.71
C GLU A 383 24.31 17.89 5.69
N PRO A 384 23.35 18.85 5.82
CA PRO A 384 23.46 19.91 6.84
C PRO A 384 23.55 19.39 8.28
N GLN A 385 22.98 18.23 8.59
CA GLN A 385 23.09 17.60 9.91
C GLN A 385 24.51 17.11 10.17
N ALA A 386 25.13 16.45 9.21
CA ALA A 386 26.53 16.01 9.30
C ALA A 386 27.48 17.21 9.45
N ILE A 387 27.30 18.24 8.62
CA ILE A 387 28.09 19.48 8.68
C ILE A 387 27.92 20.17 10.04
N GLY A 388 26.69 20.27 10.55
CA GLY A 388 26.41 20.89 11.84
C GLY A 388 27.03 20.13 13.02
N ARG A 389 27.13 18.81 12.98
CA ARG A 389 27.81 17.98 13.99
C ARG A 389 29.33 18.18 13.92
N ALA A 390 29.88 18.10 12.72
CA ALA A 390 31.32 18.34 12.51
C ALA A 390 31.75 19.76 12.96
N ALA A 391 30.93 20.76 12.66
CA ALA A 391 31.21 22.15 13.09
C ALA A 391 31.19 22.36 14.61
N ARG A 392 30.49 21.51 15.37
CA ARG A 392 30.51 21.57 16.85
C ARG A 392 31.73 20.90 17.46
N ILE A 393 32.41 20.05 16.73
CA ILE A 393 33.65 19.38 17.14
C ILE A 393 34.85 20.28 16.90
N MET A 394 34.80 21.09 15.86
CA MET A 394 35.84 22.08 15.51
C MET A 394 35.77 23.35 16.36
#